data_dacefb1767e08ff7dc962499a795b2be
#
_entry.id   dacefb1767e08ff7dc962499a795b2be
#
_cell.length_a   1.000
_cell.length_b   1.000
_cell.length_c   1.000
_cell.angle_alpha   90.00
_cell.angle_beta   90.00
_cell.angle_gamma   90.00
#
_symmetry.space_group_name_H-M   'P 1'
#
loop_
_entity.id
_entity.type
_entity.pdbx_description
1 polymer ?
#
loop_
_entity_poly.entity_id
_entity_poly.type
_entity_poly.pdbx_seq_one_letter_code
_entity_poly.pdbx_strand_id
1 'polypeptide(L)'
;MPSLTILAISGSLRARSTNTELLLALSALASEDTSIDLYDGLDRLPHFNPDLEPTEPASVMDLKRRLGEADGLIISSPEYARGVPGSLKNALDWLVSGSEFVDKPVALLSASSRSTYAFEALRTTLTTMSGRFVAEASITVPLLGRNLDAPAIAADPELSSALREALDVFCRAIGQRGAAGDE
;
A
#
# COMPACT_ATOMS: atom_id res chain seq x y z
N MET A 1 -5.18 20.73 11.76
CA MET A 1 -4.29 19.61 12.13
C MET A 1 -3.48 19.26 10.89
N PRO A 2 -2.24 18.80 10.98
CA PRO A 2 -1.54 18.35 9.78
C PRO A 2 -2.35 17.22 9.14
N SER A 3 -2.63 17.32 7.85
CA SER A 3 -3.29 16.27 7.10
C SER A 3 -2.33 15.07 6.98
N LEU A 4 -2.83 13.86 7.25
CA LEU A 4 -2.08 12.63 7.03
C LEU A 4 -1.97 12.36 5.52
N THR A 5 -0.79 11.97 5.08
CA THR A 5 -0.56 11.50 3.70
C THR A 5 -0.23 10.02 3.70
N ILE A 6 -1.00 9.24 2.98
CA ILE A 6 -0.82 7.78 2.85
C ILE A 6 -0.47 7.48 1.41
N LEU A 7 0.68 6.84 1.17
CA LEU A 7 0.98 6.29 -0.14
C LEU A 7 0.22 4.97 -0.32
N ALA A 8 -0.46 4.81 -1.46
CA ALA A 8 -1.17 3.57 -1.79
C ALA A 8 -0.55 2.93 -3.04
N ILE A 9 -0.22 1.65 -2.98
CA ILE A 9 0.38 0.92 -4.11
C ILE A 9 -0.50 -0.25 -4.50
N SER A 10 -0.96 -0.25 -5.76
CA SER A 10 -1.59 -1.42 -6.37
C SER A 10 -0.50 -2.33 -6.97
N GLY A 11 -0.42 -3.58 -6.53
CA GLY A 11 0.49 -4.57 -7.11
C GLY A 11 0.10 -5.07 -8.51
N SER A 12 -0.97 -4.52 -9.09
CA SER A 12 -1.49 -4.92 -10.40
C SER A 12 -1.27 -3.84 -11.44
N LEU A 13 -0.72 -4.21 -12.59
CA LEU A 13 -0.58 -3.32 -13.75
C LEU A 13 -1.79 -3.39 -14.71
N ARG A 14 -2.84 -4.13 -14.37
CA ARG A 14 -4.02 -4.21 -15.22
C ARG A 14 -4.80 -2.89 -15.19
N ALA A 15 -5.21 -2.39 -16.35
CA ALA A 15 -6.02 -1.17 -16.48
C ALA A 15 -7.33 -1.24 -15.67
N ARG A 16 -7.94 -2.43 -15.59
CA ARG A 16 -9.13 -2.71 -14.75
C ARG A 16 -8.73 -3.73 -13.69
N SER A 17 -8.21 -3.24 -12.60
CA SER A 17 -7.72 -4.06 -11.48
C SER A 17 -8.59 -3.88 -10.25
N THR A 18 -9.15 -4.95 -9.73
CA THR A 18 -9.92 -4.94 -8.48
C THR A 18 -9.10 -4.39 -7.30
N ASN A 19 -7.77 -4.61 -7.29
CA ASN A 19 -6.89 -4.05 -6.26
C ASN A 19 -6.77 -2.53 -6.39
N THR A 20 -6.71 -2.01 -7.61
CA THR A 20 -6.69 -0.57 -7.87
C THR A 20 -8.04 0.06 -7.52
N GLU A 21 -9.15 -0.56 -7.92
CA GLU A 21 -10.50 -0.10 -7.56
C GLU A 21 -10.72 -0.06 -6.05
N LEU A 22 -10.17 -1.04 -5.32
CA LEU A 22 -10.24 -1.07 -3.86
C LEU A 22 -9.50 0.13 -3.23
N LEU A 23 -8.30 0.47 -3.72
CA LEU A 23 -7.55 1.62 -3.23
C LEU A 23 -8.20 2.96 -3.62
N LEU A 24 -8.78 3.05 -4.81
CA LEU A 24 -9.55 4.23 -5.22
C LEU A 24 -10.80 4.41 -4.37
N ALA A 25 -11.52 3.33 -4.04
CA ALA A 25 -12.65 3.38 -3.13
C ALA A 25 -12.22 3.83 -1.73
N LEU A 26 -11.10 3.31 -1.22
CA LEU A 26 -10.53 3.75 0.06
C LEU A 26 -10.22 5.26 0.03
N SER A 27 -9.63 5.76 -1.05
CA SER A 27 -9.33 7.19 -1.22
C SER A 27 -10.60 8.04 -1.23
N ALA A 28 -11.66 7.58 -1.90
CA ALA A 28 -12.95 8.27 -1.91
C ALA A 28 -13.67 8.28 -0.54
N LEU A 29 -13.33 7.34 0.34
CA LEU A 29 -13.89 7.20 1.68
C LEU A 29 -13.07 7.92 2.76
N ALA A 30 -11.88 8.42 2.43
CA ALA A 30 -11.01 9.13 3.35
C ALA A 30 -11.64 10.45 3.84
N SER A 31 -11.33 10.84 5.07
CA SER A 31 -11.73 12.13 5.63
C SER A 31 -10.93 13.27 5.01
N GLU A 32 -11.41 14.51 5.18
CA GLU A 32 -10.71 15.72 4.70
C GLU A 32 -9.31 15.89 5.30
N ASP A 33 -9.03 15.29 6.44
CA ASP A 33 -7.72 15.32 7.11
C ASP A 33 -6.77 14.22 6.63
N THR A 34 -7.18 13.35 5.69
CA THR A 34 -6.40 12.23 5.20
C THR A 34 -6.34 12.24 3.68
N SER A 35 -5.12 12.35 3.13
CA SER A 35 -4.87 12.23 1.69
C SER A 35 -4.31 10.87 1.35
N ILE A 36 -4.87 10.21 0.34
CA ILE A 36 -4.33 8.93 -0.19
C ILE A 36 -3.77 9.17 -1.58
N ASP A 37 -2.45 9.08 -1.70
CA ASP A 37 -1.70 9.22 -2.95
C ASP A 37 -1.52 7.86 -3.60
N LEU A 38 -2.25 7.59 -4.69
CA LEU A 38 -2.11 6.33 -5.44
C LEU A 38 -0.88 6.39 -6.35
N TYR A 39 0.10 5.52 -6.08
CA TYR A 39 1.30 5.42 -6.88
C TYR A 39 1.01 4.80 -8.26
N ASP A 40 1.28 5.55 -9.30
CA ASP A 40 1.03 5.18 -10.70
C ASP A 40 2.30 4.82 -11.50
N GLY A 41 3.46 4.73 -10.81
CA GLY A 41 4.78 4.54 -11.42
C GLY A 41 5.30 3.10 -11.44
N LEU A 42 4.51 2.12 -11.00
CA LEU A 42 5.01 0.75 -10.79
C LEU A 42 5.52 0.08 -12.08
N ASP A 43 4.93 0.40 -13.22
CA ASP A 43 5.31 -0.10 -14.56
C ASP A 43 6.52 0.61 -15.18
N ARG A 44 6.92 1.77 -14.61
CA ARG A 44 8.04 2.57 -15.10
C ARG A 44 9.35 2.29 -14.35
N LEU A 45 9.30 1.46 -13.30
CA LEU A 45 10.50 1.10 -12.56
C LEU A 45 11.36 0.12 -13.38
N PRO A 46 12.64 0.42 -13.62
CA PRO A 46 13.55 -0.56 -14.21
C PRO A 46 13.70 -1.75 -13.27
N HIS A 47 14.16 -2.88 -13.80
CA HIS A 47 14.52 -4.01 -12.95
C HIS A 47 15.61 -3.58 -11.95
N PHE A 48 15.41 -3.97 -10.69
CA PHE A 48 16.39 -3.69 -9.64
C PHE A 48 17.77 -4.24 -10.03
N ASN A 49 18.74 -3.35 -9.94
CA ASN A 49 20.14 -3.69 -10.12
C ASN A 49 20.96 -2.82 -9.14
N PRO A 50 21.68 -3.42 -8.19
CA PRO A 50 22.52 -2.69 -7.23
C PRO A 50 23.54 -1.75 -7.89
N ASP A 51 24.01 -2.07 -9.11
CA ASP A 51 24.97 -1.23 -9.84
C ASP A 51 24.40 0.14 -10.22
N LEU A 52 23.06 0.29 -10.21
CA LEU A 52 22.38 1.54 -10.52
C LEU A 52 22.11 2.40 -9.28
N GLU A 53 22.32 1.89 -8.07
CA GLU A 53 22.08 2.65 -6.83
C GLU A 53 22.88 3.96 -6.72
N PRO A 54 24.16 4.05 -7.17
CA PRO A 54 24.90 5.31 -7.14
C PRO A 54 24.33 6.40 -8.07
N THR A 55 23.53 6.01 -9.08
CA THR A 55 22.91 6.88 -10.08
C THR A 55 21.47 6.50 -10.30
N GLU A 56 20.68 6.53 -9.23
CA GLU A 56 19.30 6.02 -9.24
C GLU A 56 18.47 6.62 -10.39
N PRO A 57 17.70 5.78 -11.10
CA PRO A 57 16.76 6.25 -12.13
C PRO A 57 15.70 7.18 -11.55
N ALA A 58 15.26 8.18 -12.31
CA ALA A 58 14.28 9.17 -11.85
C ALA A 58 12.96 8.55 -11.33
N SER A 59 12.53 7.44 -11.93
CA SER A 59 11.32 6.72 -11.46
C SER A 59 11.51 6.07 -10.08
N VAL A 60 12.73 5.62 -9.76
CA VAL A 60 13.08 5.08 -8.43
C VAL A 60 13.14 6.21 -7.41
N MET A 61 13.79 7.32 -7.77
CA MET A 61 13.85 8.53 -6.93
C MET A 61 12.43 9.05 -6.61
N ASP A 62 11.51 9.05 -7.60
CA ASP A 62 10.11 9.45 -7.37
C ASP A 62 9.40 8.52 -6.39
N LEU A 63 9.56 7.19 -6.52
CA LEU A 63 9.00 6.22 -5.57
C LEU A 63 9.52 6.47 -4.15
N LYS A 64 10.83 6.60 -3.98
CA LYS A 64 11.48 6.85 -2.69
C LYS A 64 11.01 8.18 -2.09
N ARG A 65 10.97 9.24 -2.88
CA ARG A 65 10.48 10.56 -2.44
C ARG A 65 9.03 10.47 -1.94
N ARG A 66 8.11 9.91 -2.75
CA ARG A 66 6.69 9.80 -2.37
C ARG A 66 6.52 8.94 -1.11
N LEU A 67 7.28 7.85 -0.97
CA LEU A 67 7.27 7.04 0.23
C LEU A 67 7.85 7.79 1.44
N GLY A 68 8.92 8.55 1.25
CA GLY A 68 9.53 9.36 2.32
C GLY A 68 8.59 10.43 2.85
N GLU A 69 7.85 11.10 1.95
CA GLU A 69 6.88 12.15 2.26
C GLU A 69 5.58 11.60 2.87
N ALA A 70 5.27 10.31 2.70
CA ALA A 70 4.07 9.70 3.24
C ALA A 70 4.25 9.30 4.71
N ASP A 71 3.19 9.46 5.50
CA ASP A 71 3.11 9.04 6.91
C ASP A 71 2.91 7.53 7.06
N GLY A 72 2.34 6.87 6.03
CA GLY A 72 2.10 5.45 6.00
C GLY A 72 1.97 4.90 4.57
N LEU A 73 2.00 3.57 4.46
CA LEU A 73 1.89 2.84 3.19
C LEU A 73 0.75 1.83 3.24
N ILE A 74 -0.13 1.85 2.24
CA ILE A 74 -1.14 0.80 2.05
C ILE A 74 -0.87 0.09 0.72
N ILE A 75 -0.82 -1.25 0.75
CA ILE A 75 -0.62 -2.05 -0.45
C ILE A 75 -1.84 -2.94 -0.68
N SER A 76 -2.33 -2.97 -1.93
CA SER A 76 -3.30 -3.95 -2.38
C SER A 76 -2.73 -4.73 -3.56
N SER A 77 -2.61 -6.06 -3.44
CA SER A 77 -1.91 -6.88 -4.42
C SER A 77 -2.69 -8.12 -4.82
N PRO A 78 -2.71 -8.48 -6.12
CA PRO A 78 -3.15 -9.79 -6.53
C PRO A 78 -2.11 -10.86 -6.17
N GLU A 79 -2.53 -12.11 -6.27
CA GLU A 79 -1.66 -13.27 -6.18
C GLU A 79 -1.48 -13.89 -7.57
N TYR A 80 -0.23 -14.00 -8.02
CA TYR A 80 0.13 -14.68 -9.27
C TYR A 80 1.04 -15.87 -8.98
N ALA A 81 0.63 -17.05 -9.40
CA ALA A 81 1.38 -18.30 -9.18
C ALA A 81 1.80 -18.47 -7.69
N ARG A 82 0.89 -18.19 -6.77
CA ARG A 82 1.12 -18.24 -5.31
C ARG A 82 2.22 -17.29 -4.82
N GLY A 83 2.40 -16.15 -5.49
CA GLY A 83 3.43 -15.18 -5.12
C GLY A 83 3.00 -13.75 -5.35
N VAL A 84 3.87 -12.85 -4.88
CA VAL A 84 3.78 -11.42 -5.11
C VAL A 84 4.05 -11.12 -6.58
N PRO A 85 3.29 -10.24 -7.25
CA PRO A 85 3.59 -9.81 -8.61
C PRO A 85 5.02 -9.29 -8.74
N GLY A 86 5.72 -9.68 -9.82
CA GLY A 86 7.12 -9.31 -10.05
C GLY A 86 7.35 -7.80 -10.05
N SER A 87 6.42 -7.01 -10.60
CA SER A 87 6.49 -5.54 -10.59
C SER A 87 6.47 -4.95 -9.18
N LEU A 88 5.61 -5.48 -8.30
CA LEU A 88 5.56 -5.04 -6.90
C LEU A 88 6.82 -5.49 -6.14
N LYS A 89 7.25 -6.73 -6.34
CA LYS A 89 8.49 -7.22 -5.72
C LYS A 89 9.70 -6.38 -6.15
N ASN A 90 9.78 -6.02 -7.44
CA ASN A 90 10.80 -5.15 -7.98
C ASN A 90 10.81 -3.75 -7.32
N ALA A 91 9.63 -3.18 -7.09
CA ALA A 91 9.52 -1.90 -6.36
C ALA A 91 10.04 -2.03 -4.92
N LEU A 92 9.70 -3.12 -4.23
CA LEU A 92 10.21 -3.37 -2.87
C LEU A 92 11.72 -3.58 -2.85
N ASP A 93 12.31 -4.23 -3.86
CA ASP A 93 13.76 -4.41 -3.95
C ASP A 93 14.49 -3.06 -4.06
N TRP A 94 13.95 -2.08 -4.80
CA TRP A 94 14.49 -0.73 -4.87
C TRP A 94 14.43 0.03 -3.55
N LEU A 95 13.56 -0.35 -2.63
CA LEU A 95 13.39 0.31 -1.32
C LEU A 95 14.25 -0.30 -0.21
N VAL A 96 14.91 -1.45 -0.46
CA VAL A 96 15.66 -2.19 0.58
C VAL A 96 16.85 -1.38 1.12
N SER A 97 17.56 -0.66 0.25
CA SER A 97 18.76 0.11 0.61
C SER A 97 18.46 1.50 1.18
N GLY A 98 17.21 1.96 1.06
CA GLY A 98 16.82 3.29 1.52
C GLY A 98 16.36 3.32 2.98
N SER A 99 16.26 4.52 3.54
CA SER A 99 15.74 4.76 4.88
C SER A 99 14.24 5.07 4.90
N GLU A 100 13.63 5.31 3.74
CA GLU A 100 12.25 5.80 3.59
C GLU A 100 11.22 4.79 4.10
N PHE A 101 11.59 3.50 4.12
CA PHE A 101 10.75 2.40 4.54
C PHE A 101 10.88 2.07 6.03
N VAL A 102 12.00 2.45 6.66
CA VAL A 102 12.28 2.11 8.06
C VAL A 102 11.21 2.69 8.98
N ASP A 103 10.63 1.82 9.81
CA ASP A 103 9.57 2.18 10.78
C ASP A 103 8.29 2.75 10.17
N LYS A 104 8.15 2.66 8.83
CA LYS A 104 6.95 3.11 8.12
C LYS A 104 5.75 2.23 8.51
N PRO A 105 4.64 2.81 8.98
CA PRO A 105 3.39 2.06 9.14
C PRO A 105 2.94 1.48 7.81
N VAL A 106 2.63 0.18 7.79
CA VAL A 106 2.19 -0.51 6.57
C VAL A 106 0.96 -1.35 6.84
N ALA A 107 -0.04 -1.25 5.97
CA ALA A 107 -1.21 -2.12 5.95
C ALA A 107 -1.39 -2.79 4.59
N LEU A 108 -1.99 -3.98 4.60
CA LEU A 108 -2.31 -4.76 3.41
C LEU A 108 -3.83 -4.87 3.24
N LEU A 109 -4.34 -4.49 2.07
CA LEU A 109 -5.73 -4.71 1.69
C LEU A 109 -5.78 -5.82 0.64
N SER A 110 -6.46 -6.92 0.96
CA SER A 110 -6.65 -8.01 0.01
C SER A 110 -8.04 -7.94 -0.63
N ALA A 111 -8.12 -7.92 -1.95
CA ALA A 111 -9.38 -7.97 -2.69
C ALA A 111 -9.97 -9.39 -2.80
N SER A 112 -9.29 -10.40 -2.24
CA SER A 112 -9.68 -11.80 -2.35
C SER A 112 -9.18 -12.63 -1.17
N SER A 113 -10.04 -13.42 -0.59
CA SER A 113 -9.69 -14.41 0.43
C SER A 113 -8.80 -15.57 -0.09
N ARG A 114 -8.58 -15.65 -1.41
CA ARG A 114 -7.72 -16.66 -2.03
C ARG A 114 -6.25 -16.22 -2.14
N SER A 115 -5.95 -14.95 -1.90
CA SER A 115 -4.59 -14.37 -2.03
C SER A 115 -3.75 -14.54 -0.75
N THR A 116 -3.77 -15.72 -0.15
CA THR A 116 -3.15 -15.98 1.15
C THR A 116 -1.63 -16.06 1.07
N TYR A 117 -1.09 -16.66 0.01
CA TYR A 117 0.36 -16.79 -0.17
C TYR A 117 1.04 -15.45 -0.44
N ALA A 118 0.47 -14.63 -1.33
CA ALA A 118 0.99 -13.29 -1.61
C ALA A 118 0.89 -12.38 -0.38
N PHE A 119 -0.21 -12.48 0.38
CA PHE A 119 -0.40 -11.71 1.61
C PHE A 119 0.68 -12.03 2.64
N GLU A 120 0.92 -13.31 2.94
CA GLU A 120 1.93 -13.73 3.91
C GLU A 120 3.36 -13.42 3.43
N ALA A 121 3.64 -13.59 2.13
CA ALA A 121 4.93 -13.23 1.55
C ALA A 121 5.19 -11.72 1.63
N LEU A 122 4.18 -10.88 1.36
CA LEU A 122 4.27 -9.43 1.53
C LEU A 122 4.49 -9.07 2.99
N ARG A 123 3.68 -9.58 3.92
CA ARG A 123 3.84 -9.34 5.36
C ARG A 123 5.27 -9.64 5.80
N THR A 124 5.80 -10.80 5.42
CA THR A 124 7.18 -11.21 5.75
C THR A 124 8.20 -10.24 5.15
N THR A 125 8.08 -9.90 3.85
CA THR A 125 9.00 -8.98 3.17
C THR A 125 9.01 -7.61 3.83
N LEU A 126 7.83 -7.02 4.06
CA LEU A 126 7.68 -5.68 4.64
C LEU A 126 8.23 -5.61 6.07
N THR A 127 8.02 -6.67 6.87
CA THR A 127 8.59 -6.76 8.22
C THR A 127 10.11 -6.92 8.18
N THR A 128 10.64 -7.72 7.26
CA THR A 128 12.10 -7.88 7.06
C THR A 128 12.76 -6.56 6.65
N MET A 129 12.06 -5.72 5.88
CA MET A 129 12.49 -4.37 5.50
C MET A 129 12.34 -3.34 6.63
N SER A 130 12.04 -3.77 7.85
CA SER A 130 11.81 -2.92 9.02
C SER A 130 10.57 -2.01 8.93
N GLY A 131 9.60 -2.36 8.11
CA GLY A 131 8.29 -1.72 8.12
C GLY A 131 7.47 -2.14 9.34
N ARG A 132 6.71 -1.22 9.90
CA ARG A 132 5.81 -1.48 11.02
C ARG A 132 4.46 -1.97 10.50
N PHE A 133 4.29 -3.28 10.45
CA PHE A 133 3.06 -3.89 9.95
C PHE A 133 1.90 -3.68 10.93
N VAL A 134 0.80 -3.06 10.45
CA VAL A 134 -0.42 -2.78 11.22
C VAL A 134 -1.45 -3.86 10.90
N ALA A 135 -1.44 -4.93 11.69
CA ALA A 135 -2.26 -6.10 11.45
C ALA A 135 -3.76 -5.79 11.52
N GLU A 136 -4.18 -4.94 12.46
CA GLU A 136 -5.56 -4.57 12.70
C GLU A 136 -6.17 -3.72 11.58
N ALA A 137 -5.32 -3.05 10.79
CA ALA A 137 -5.73 -2.30 9.59
C ALA A 137 -5.62 -3.14 8.30
N SER A 138 -5.05 -4.35 8.41
CA SER A 138 -4.83 -5.23 7.25
C SER A 138 -6.00 -6.20 7.11
N ILE A 139 -6.86 -5.94 6.12
CA ILE A 139 -8.13 -6.65 5.97
C ILE A 139 -8.29 -7.30 4.59
N THR A 140 -9.17 -8.28 4.52
CA THR A 140 -9.66 -8.85 3.26
C THR A 140 -11.06 -8.31 2.95
N VAL A 141 -11.19 -7.67 1.79
CA VAL A 141 -12.46 -7.19 1.24
C VAL A 141 -12.89 -8.15 0.13
N PRO A 142 -14.00 -8.90 0.26
CA PRO A 142 -14.34 -9.99 -0.66
C PRO A 142 -14.95 -9.47 -1.97
N LEU A 143 -14.09 -9.02 -2.89
CA LEU A 143 -14.48 -8.46 -4.19
C LEU A 143 -14.39 -9.46 -5.35
N LEU A 144 -13.87 -10.66 -5.12
CA LEU A 144 -13.67 -11.66 -6.18
C LEU A 144 -14.99 -12.01 -6.87
N GLY A 145 -15.03 -11.83 -8.21
CA GLY A 145 -16.21 -12.12 -9.03
C GLY A 145 -17.33 -11.07 -8.99
N ARG A 146 -17.21 -10.02 -8.16
CA ARG A 146 -18.24 -8.96 -8.07
C ARG A 146 -18.13 -7.89 -9.17
N ASN A 147 -16.97 -7.75 -9.82
CA ASN A 147 -16.68 -6.75 -10.87
C ASN A 147 -17.11 -5.31 -10.52
N LEU A 148 -16.98 -4.93 -9.25
CA LEU A 148 -17.28 -3.60 -8.76
C LEU A 148 -16.15 -2.63 -9.10
N ASP A 149 -16.51 -1.42 -9.51
CA ASP A 149 -15.62 -0.26 -9.59
C ASP A 149 -15.54 0.48 -8.24
N ALA A 150 -14.66 1.46 -8.15
CA ALA A 150 -14.45 2.21 -6.92
C ALA A 150 -15.72 2.91 -6.39
N PRO A 151 -16.54 3.58 -7.22
CA PRO A 151 -17.80 4.15 -6.76
C PRO A 151 -18.77 3.11 -6.21
N ALA A 152 -18.88 1.94 -6.84
CA ALA A 152 -19.77 0.88 -6.38
C ALA A 152 -19.28 0.24 -5.07
N ILE A 153 -17.96 0.09 -4.88
CA ILE A 153 -17.37 -0.35 -3.61
C ILE A 153 -17.64 0.67 -2.51
N ALA A 154 -17.44 1.95 -2.78
CA ALA A 154 -17.66 3.01 -1.82
C ALA A 154 -19.14 3.21 -1.43
N ALA A 155 -20.07 2.87 -2.34
CA ALA A 155 -21.51 2.96 -2.12
C ALA A 155 -22.10 1.73 -1.41
N ASP A 156 -21.40 0.59 -1.40
CA ASP A 156 -21.85 -0.63 -0.69
C ASP A 156 -21.66 -0.42 0.82
N PRO A 157 -22.74 -0.50 1.64
CA PRO A 157 -22.66 -0.15 3.07
C PRO A 157 -21.71 -1.06 3.88
N GLU A 158 -21.65 -2.35 3.54
CA GLU A 158 -20.79 -3.30 4.25
C GLU A 158 -19.32 -3.08 3.90
N LEU A 159 -19.01 -2.92 2.60
CA LEU A 159 -17.63 -2.71 2.12
C LEU A 159 -17.09 -1.36 2.58
N SER A 160 -17.90 -0.30 2.47
CA SER A 160 -17.49 1.04 2.88
C SER A 160 -17.29 1.15 4.39
N SER A 161 -18.12 0.48 5.19
CA SER A 161 -17.94 0.42 6.65
C SER A 161 -16.62 -0.25 7.03
N ALA A 162 -16.33 -1.41 6.44
CA ALA A 162 -15.09 -2.15 6.70
C ALA A 162 -13.84 -1.35 6.27
N LEU A 163 -13.91 -0.66 5.13
CA LEU A 163 -12.81 0.19 4.64
C LEU A 163 -12.57 1.41 5.52
N ARG A 164 -13.63 2.10 5.98
CA ARG A 164 -13.50 3.22 6.91
C ARG A 164 -12.91 2.78 8.24
N GLU A 165 -13.36 1.67 8.80
CA GLU A 165 -12.83 1.13 10.05
C GLU A 165 -11.33 0.80 9.92
N ALA A 166 -10.93 0.12 8.84
CA ALA A 166 -9.52 -0.18 8.58
C ALA A 166 -8.66 1.08 8.43
N LEU A 167 -9.18 2.10 7.71
CA LEU A 167 -8.50 3.38 7.54
C LEU A 167 -8.36 4.12 8.88
N ASP A 168 -9.40 4.16 9.69
CA ASP A 168 -9.38 4.79 11.01
C ASP A 168 -8.37 4.11 11.95
N VAL A 169 -8.30 2.77 11.93
CA VAL A 169 -7.29 2.00 12.68
C VAL A 169 -5.89 2.37 12.19
N PHE A 170 -5.70 2.46 10.87
CA PHE A 170 -4.42 2.80 10.27
C PHE A 170 -3.96 4.22 10.63
N CYS A 171 -4.86 5.20 10.52
CA CYS A 171 -4.57 6.60 10.89
C CYS A 171 -4.19 6.73 12.37
N ARG A 172 -4.89 6.03 13.28
CA ARG A 172 -4.50 5.98 14.70
C ARG A 172 -3.12 5.39 14.91
N ALA A 173 -2.79 4.31 14.19
CA ALA A 173 -1.47 3.68 14.28
C ALA A 173 -0.35 4.62 13.77
N ILE A 174 -0.61 5.44 12.74
CA ILE A 174 0.33 6.48 12.29
C ILE A 174 0.55 7.51 13.40
N GLY A 175 -0.53 8.03 14.00
CA GLY A 175 -0.46 9.07 15.04
C GLY A 175 0.31 8.65 16.29
N GLN A 176 0.31 7.37 16.64
CA GLN A 176 1.08 6.84 17.78
C GLN A 176 2.60 6.92 17.58
N ARG A 177 3.09 7.03 16.33
CA ARG A 177 4.51 7.25 16.03
C ARG A 177 4.97 8.65 16.45
N GLY A 178 4.13 9.67 16.26
CA GLY A 178 4.47 11.06 16.63
C GLY A 178 4.66 11.27 18.12
N ALA A 179 3.95 10.49 18.95
CA ALA A 179 4.00 10.62 20.40
C ALA A 179 5.21 9.89 21.05
N ALA A 180 5.83 8.92 20.36
CA ALA A 180 6.97 8.14 20.89
C ALA A 180 8.34 8.72 20.46
N GLY A 181 8.36 9.72 19.58
CA GLY A 181 9.59 10.34 19.07
C GLY A 181 9.97 11.65 19.77
N ASP A 182 9.17 12.14 20.72
CA ASP A 182 9.39 13.40 21.45
C ASP A 182 9.86 13.18 22.92
N GLU A 183 10.32 11.97 23.26
CA GLU A 183 11.00 11.66 24.54
C GLU A 183 12.52 11.40 24.28
#